data_61e691df0a0af9a8c4940e4aec4779ba
#
_entry.id   61e691df0a0af9a8c4940e4aec4779ba
#
_cell.length_a   1.000
_cell.length_b   1.000
_cell.length_c   1.000
_cell.angle_alpha   90.00
_cell.angle_beta   90.00
_cell.angle_gamma   90.00
#
_symmetry.space_group_name_H-M   'P 1'
#
loop_
_entity.id
_entity.type
_entity.pdbx_description
1 polymer ?
#
loop_
_entity_poly.entity_id
_entity_poly.type
_entity_poly.pdbx_seq_one_letter_code
_entity_poly.pdbx_strand_id
1 'polypeptide(L)'
;MRAEFFNNSTINSIIKRHFEKELSTFSDIKYVYAIMNKSNPVDVAIISNRQEWFRIYKQNNFQFIDPVVITALNRITPFSWDENFLLSQGIKSLSFFDMARNHDIINGYTFVLHDQYNNLVMLSIFSENECNNNIEDIILRNKSKLHMLLITTHEKTIYLYQKQQIDSDFEKMNNRNIFSHRENEIIYWISVGKSYQEIAIITGVKVTTVKYHIANAVKKLGVNNAKHAIRLGVEMKLIRPVFPDKNDNS
;
A
#
# COMPACT_ATOMS: atom_id res chain seq x y z
N MET A 1 1.20 2.94 8.84
CA MET A 1 0.62 3.26 7.51
C MET A 1 -0.88 3.32 7.72
N ARG A 2 -1.56 4.39 7.33
CA ARG A 2 -3.00 4.55 7.54
C ARG A 2 -3.78 3.74 6.51
N ALA A 3 -4.99 3.28 6.82
CA ALA A 3 -5.79 2.49 5.87
C ALA A 3 -6.24 3.29 4.63
N GLU A 4 -6.35 4.62 4.72
CA GLU A 4 -6.48 5.52 3.54
C GLU A 4 -5.40 5.28 2.48
N PHE A 5 -4.24 4.77 2.90
CA PHE A 5 -3.15 4.40 2.01
C PHE A 5 -3.54 3.25 1.07
N PHE A 6 -4.44 2.34 1.49
CA PHE A 6 -4.79 1.14 0.72
C PHE A 6 -5.96 1.35 -0.27
N ASN A 7 -5.99 2.49 -0.99
CA ASN A 7 -7.09 2.88 -1.87
C ASN A 7 -6.79 2.76 -3.37
N ASN A 8 -5.64 2.21 -3.77
CA ASN A 8 -5.32 2.04 -5.18
C ASN A 8 -6.08 0.85 -5.78
N SER A 9 -6.99 1.13 -6.72
CA SER A 9 -7.83 0.12 -7.37
C SER A 9 -7.04 -0.96 -8.13
N THR A 10 -5.92 -0.57 -8.75
CA THR A 10 -5.05 -1.50 -9.50
C THR A 10 -4.36 -2.49 -8.56
N ILE A 11 -3.77 -1.99 -7.48
CA ILE A 11 -3.13 -2.84 -6.46
C ILE A 11 -4.17 -3.75 -5.82
N ASN A 12 -5.32 -3.19 -5.42
CA ASN A 12 -6.41 -3.96 -4.81
C ASN A 12 -6.93 -5.06 -5.75
N SER A 13 -6.98 -4.81 -7.06
CA SER A 13 -7.33 -5.83 -8.06
C SER A 13 -6.27 -6.93 -8.18
N ILE A 14 -4.99 -6.62 -8.03
CA ILE A 14 -3.91 -7.61 -8.01
C ILE A 14 -4.04 -8.50 -6.76
N ILE A 15 -4.28 -7.90 -5.59
CA ILE A 15 -4.45 -8.63 -4.32
C ILE A 15 -5.72 -9.50 -4.37
N LYS A 16 -6.82 -8.96 -4.91
CA LYS A 16 -8.07 -9.71 -5.10
C LYS A 16 -7.84 -10.96 -5.95
N ARG A 17 -7.22 -10.82 -7.13
CA ARG A 17 -6.90 -11.95 -8.02
C ARG A 17 -5.97 -12.97 -7.34
N HIS A 18 -5.07 -12.51 -6.48
CA HIS A 18 -4.20 -13.41 -5.74
C HIS A 18 -5.01 -14.27 -4.74
N PHE A 19 -5.91 -13.68 -3.94
CA PHE A 19 -6.80 -14.45 -3.07
C PHE A 19 -7.70 -15.39 -3.88
N GLU A 20 -8.31 -14.92 -4.95
CA GLU A 20 -9.18 -15.75 -5.81
C GLU A 20 -8.43 -16.97 -6.36
N LYS A 21 -7.19 -16.80 -6.80
CA LYS A 21 -6.33 -17.90 -7.26
C LYS A 21 -6.01 -18.89 -6.14
N GLU A 22 -5.53 -18.42 -5.00
CA GLU A 22 -5.12 -19.29 -3.89
C GLU A 22 -6.31 -20.02 -3.24
N LEU A 23 -7.47 -19.35 -3.20
CA LEU A 23 -8.69 -19.90 -2.63
C LEU A 23 -9.50 -20.74 -3.64
N SER A 24 -9.20 -20.71 -4.93
CA SER A 24 -9.90 -21.50 -5.96
C SER A 24 -9.79 -23.02 -5.76
N THR A 25 -8.82 -23.48 -4.97
CA THR A 25 -8.71 -24.89 -4.59
C THR A 25 -9.80 -25.35 -3.63
N PHE A 26 -10.56 -24.41 -3.07
CA PHE A 26 -11.67 -24.64 -2.17
C PHE A 26 -12.96 -24.17 -2.86
N SER A 27 -13.88 -25.10 -3.12
CA SER A 27 -15.16 -24.78 -3.80
C SER A 27 -16.02 -23.85 -2.93
N ASP A 28 -16.64 -22.86 -3.56
CA ASP A 28 -17.65 -21.95 -2.99
C ASP A 28 -17.26 -21.15 -1.77
N ILE A 29 -15.96 -20.90 -1.57
CA ILE A 29 -15.49 -20.07 -0.47
C ILE A 29 -15.75 -18.60 -0.77
N LYS A 30 -16.40 -17.94 0.20
CA LYS A 30 -16.49 -16.48 0.27
C LYS A 30 -15.43 -15.98 1.25
N TYR A 31 -14.84 -14.84 0.93
CA TYR A 31 -13.79 -14.28 1.76
C TYR A 31 -13.86 -12.76 1.85
N VAL A 32 -13.30 -12.25 2.90
CA VAL A 32 -12.95 -10.83 3.05
C VAL A 32 -11.56 -10.71 3.63
N TYR A 33 -10.74 -9.92 2.97
CA TYR A 33 -9.48 -9.41 3.48
C TYR A 33 -9.68 -7.95 3.86
N ALA A 34 -9.46 -7.63 5.12
CA ALA A 34 -9.65 -6.29 5.65
C ALA A 34 -8.39 -5.79 6.36
N ILE A 35 -8.08 -4.51 6.17
CA ILE A 35 -7.02 -3.79 6.88
C ILE A 35 -7.67 -2.59 7.55
N MET A 36 -7.59 -2.49 8.87
CA MET A 36 -8.18 -1.41 9.66
C MET A 36 -7.11 -0.78 10.55
N ASN A 37 -6.99 0.54 10.51
CA ASN A 37 -6.10 1.24 11.42
C ASN A 37 -6.69 1.29 12.83
N LYS A 38 -5.96 0.75 13.84
CA LYS A 38 -6.46 0.69 15.23
C LYS A 38 -6.59 2.06 15.89
N SER A 39 -5.83 3.05 15.45
CA SER A 39 -5.93 4.43 15.97
C SER A 39 -7.03 5.23 15.29
N ASN A 40 -7.45 4.85 14.08
CA ASN A 40 -8.54 5.48 13.33
C ASN A 40 -9.35 4.40 12.60
N PRO A 41 -10.29 3.71 13.27
CA PRO A 41 -11.06 2.61 12.70
C PRO A 41 -11.98 3.00 11.54
N VAL A 42 -12.21 4.30 11.28
CA VAL A 42 -12.89 4.77 10.05
C VAL A 42 -12.09 4.38 8.80
N ASP A 43 -10.76 4.38 8.92
CA ASP A 43 -9.86 3.98 7.85
C ASP A 43 -9.82 2.45 7.74
N VAL A 44 -10.72 1.89 6.95
CA VAL A 44 -10.78 0.46 6.63
C VAL A 44 -10.71 0.23 5.13
N ALA A 45 -9.75 -0.62 4.71
CA ALA A 45 -9.66 -1.14 3.36
C ALA A 45 -10.21 -2.57 3.33
N ILE A 46 -11.08 -2.86 2.38
CA ILE A 46 -11.75 -4.15 2.26
C ILE A 46 -11.62 -4.67 0.82
N ILE A 47 -11.13 -5.91 0.70
CA ILE A 47 -11.05 -6.66 -0.55
C ILE A 47 -11.81 -7.97 -0.35
N SER A 48 -12.82 -8.22 -1.17
CA SER A 48 -13.72 -9.35 -1.04
C SER A 48 -14.28 -9.79 -2.38
N ASN A 49 -14.76 -11.03 -2.46
CA ASN A 49 -15.62 -11.49 -3.54
C ASN A 49 -17.13 -11.23 -3.28
N ARG A 50 -17.47 -10.60 -2.13
CA ARG A 50 -18.82 -10.12 -1.77
C ARG A 50 -18.88 -8.59 -1.73
N GLN A 51 -18.69 -7.96 -2.87
CA GLN A 51 -18.51 -6.50 -2.97
C GLN A 51 -19.72 -5.70 -2.50
N GLU A 52 -20.94 -6.17 -2.79
CA GLU A 52 -22.17 -5.46 -2.44
C GLU A 52 -22.35 -5.36 -0.93
N TRP A 53 -22.20 -6.47 -0.20
CA TRP A 53 -22.25 -6.46 1.26
C TRP A 53 -21.23 -5.50 1.87
N PHE A 54 -19.98 -5.58 1.44
CA PHE A 54 -18.92 -4.75 2.02
C PHE A 54 -18.99 -3.28 1.62
N ARG A 55 -19.74 -2.94 0.56
CA ARG A 55 -20.13 -1.55 0.28
C ARG A 55 -21.09 -1.03 1.34
N ILE A 56 -22.16 -1.80 1.64
CA ILE A 56 -23.12 -1.48 2.71
C ILE A 56 -22.43 -1.42 4.07
N TYR A 57 -21.56 -2.38 4.36
CA TYR A 57 -20.77 -2.45 5.58
C TYR A 57 -19.95 -1.16 5.83
N LYS A 58 -19.24 -0.67 4.82
CA LYS A 58 -18.48 0.57 4.90
C LYS A 58 -19.37 1.80 5.04
N GLN A 59 -20.47 1.88 4.30
CA GLN A 59 -21.39 3.01 4.35
C GLN A 59 -22.03 3.20 5.72
N ASN A 60 -22.28 2.09 6.43
CA ASN A 60 -22.88 2.11 7.75
C ASN A 60 -21.84 2.08 8.90
N ASN A 61 -20.55 2.09 8.58
CA ASN A 61 -19.48 2.01 9.57
C ASN A 61 -19.61 0.81 10.52
N PHE A 62 -20.00 -0.34 10.00
CA PHE A 62 -20.25 -1.54 10.81
C PHE A 62 -18.99 -2.06 11.52
N GLN A 63 -17.79 -1.68 11.11
CA GLN A 63 -16.55 -2.02 11.80
C GLN A 63 -16.51 -1.59 13.27
N PHE A 64 -17.34 -0.63 13.68
CA PHE A 64 -17.42 -0.20 15.09
C PHE A 64 -18.29 -1.10 15.96
N ILE A 65 -19.18 -1.87 15.36
CA ILE A 65 -20.16 -2.72 16.05
C ILE A 65 -20.05 -4.20 15.68
N ASP A 66 -19.19 -4.54 14.73
CA ASP A 66 -18.99 -5.92 14.29
C ASP A 66 -18.27 -6.73 15.37
N PRO A 67 -18.91 -7.75 15.96
CA PRO A 67 -18.30 -8.57 17.00
C PRO A 67 -17.04 -9.32 16.53
N VAL A 68 -16.96 -9.66 15.25
CA VAL A 68 -15.77 -10.31 14.67
C VAL A 68 -14.58 -9.37 14.73
N VAL A 69 -14.77 -8.10 14.36
CA VAL A 69 -13.73 -7.05 14.44
C VAL A 69 -13.34 -6.80 15.89
N ILE A 70 -14.32 -6.63 16.78
CA ILE A 70 -14.09 -6.37 18.22
C ILE A 70 -13.31 -7.52 18.86
N THR A 71 -13.66 -8.76 18.52
CA THR A 71 -12.93 -9.93 19.01
C THR A 71 -11.51 -9.98 18.44
N ALA A 72 -11.33 -9.72 17.15
CA ALA A 72 -10.04 -9.74 16.49
C ALA A 72 -9.07 -8.68 17.02
N LEU A 73 -9.56 -7.54 17.49
CA LEU A 73 -8.73 -6.49 18.12
C LEU A 73 -7.95 -7.01 19.34
N ASN A 74 -8.51 -7.98 20.05
CA ASN A 74 -7.96 -8.53 21.31
C ASN A 74 -7.39 -9.94 21.15
N ARG A 75 -7.23 -10.45 19.92
CA ARG A 75 -6.73 -11.81 19.64
C ARG A 75 -5.62 -11.79 18.60
N ILE A 76 -4.76 -12.79 18.69
CA ILE A 76 -3.77 -13.13 17.67
C ILE A 76 -4.04 -14.52 17.04
N THR A 77 -4.86 -15.32 17.72
CA THR A 77 -5.21 -16.67 17.23
C THR A 77 -6.45 -16.61 16.36
N PRO A 78 -6.50 -17.39 15.28
CA PRO A 78 -7.71 -17.54 14.48
C PRO A 78 -8.87 -18.10 15.28
N PHE A 79 -10.10 -17.77 14.91
CA PHE A 79 -11.31 -18.20 15.59
C PHE A 79 -12.48 -18.40 14.62
N SER A 80 -13.36 -19.35 14.94
CA SER A 80 -14.67 -19.51 14.31
C SER A 80 -15.69 -18.57 14.96
N TRP A 81 -16.69 -18.20 14.20
CA TRP A 81 -17.81 -17.41 14.67
C TRP A 81 -19.10 -17.84 13.97
N ASP A 82 -20.17 -17.87 14.73
CA ASP A 82 -21.55 -18.12 14.31
C ASP A 82 -22.47 -17.13 14.99
N GLU A 83 -23.76 -17.25 14.75
CA GLU A 83 -24.75 -16.36 15.35
C GLU A 83 -24.72 -16.40 16.88
N ASN A 84 -24.56 -17.58 17.48
CA ASN A 84 -24.51 -17.73 18.95
C ASN A 84 -23.27 -17.05 19.54
N PHE A 85 -22.13 -17.20 18.88
CA PHE A 85 -20.90 -16.50 19.25
C PHE A 85 -21.09 -14.97 19.19
N LEU A 86 -21.69 -14.47 18.11
CA LEU A 86 -21.92 -13.05 17.91
C LEU A 86 -22.86 -12.46 18.97
N LEU A 87 -23.94 -13.17 19.31
CA LEU A 87 -24.89 -12.78 20.36
C LEU A 87 -24.25 -12.81 21.76
N SER A 88 -23.34 -13.77 22.03
CA SER A 88 -22.67 -13.91 23.33
C SER A 88 -21.76 -12.73 23.66
N GLN A 89 -21.30 -11.96 22.68
CA GLN A 89 -20.46 -10.78 22.87
C GLN A 89 -21.23 -9.57 23.43
N GLY A 90 -22.54 -9.70 23.70
CA GLY A 90 -23.35 -8.63 24.29
C GLY A 90 -23.67 -7.45 23.38
N ILE A 91 -23.36 -7.56 22.10
CA ILE A 91 -23.60 -6.52 21.11
C ILE A 91 -25.04 -6.66 20.60
N LYS A 92 -25.93 -5.78 21.08
CA LYS A 92 -27.36 -5.79 20.74
C LYS A 92 -27.66 -5.06 19.42
N SER A 93 -26.89 -5.27 18.38
CA SER A 93 -27.19 -4.70 17.06
C SER A 93 -27.97 -5.70 16.20
N LEU A 94 -29.26 -5.91 16.53
CA LEU A 94 -30.16 -6.77 15.75
C LEU A 94 -30.15 -6.40 14.25
N SER A 95 -30.13 -5.10 13.93
CA SER A 95 -30.12 -4.64 12.54
C SER A 95 -28.86 -5.03 11.76
N PHE A 96 -27.71 -5.12 12.41
CA PHE A 96 -26.47 -5.58 11.78
C PHE A 96 -26.57 -7.07 11.41
N PHE A 97 -27.03 -7.90 12.35
CA PHE A 97 -27.17 -9.33 12.13
C PHE A 97 -28.20 -9.67 11.07
N ASP A 98 -29.37 -8.98 11.09
CA ASP A 98 -30.42 -9.16 10.08
C ASP A 98 -29.90 -8.78 8.69
N MET A 99 -29.15 -7.69 8.58
CA MET A 99 -28.53 -7.32 7.30
C MET A 99 -27.46 -8.30 6.86
N ALA A 100 -26.59 -8.77 7.76
CA ALA A 100 -25.56 -9.77 7.45
C ALA A 100 -26.20 -11.08 6.94
N ARG A 101 -27.27 -11.54 7.62
CA ARG A 101 -28.04 -12.72 7.24
C ARG A 101 -28.68 -12.57 5.86
N ASN A 102 -29.23 -11.41 5.53
CA ASN A 102 -29.80 -11.13 4.20
C ASN A 102 -28.77 -11.18 3.07
N HIS A 103 -27.48 -11.18 3.42
CA HIS A 103 -26.36 -11.33 2.51
C HIS A 103 -25.60 -12.67 2.72
N ASP A 104 -26.25 -13.65 3.34
CA ASP A 104 -25.70 -14.99 3.60
C ASP A 104 -24.40 -15.01 4.42
N ILE A 105 -24.23 -14.02 5.32
CA ILE A 105 -23.09 -13.95 6.23
C ILE A 105 -23.54 -14.37 7.62
N ILE A 106 -23.52 -15.68 7.86
CA ILE A 106 -24.11 -16.29 9.06
C ILE A 106 -23.03 -16.85 9.98
N ASN A 107 -22.02 -17.50 9.39
CA ASN A 107 -20.92 -18.11 10.10
C ASN A 107 -19.61 -18.02 9.32
N GLY A 108 -18.48 -18.19 9.98
CA GLY A 108 -17.20 -18.14 9.34
C GLY A 108 -16.02 -18.39 10.28
N TYR A 109 -14.83 -18.21 9.72
CA TYR A 109 -13.57 -18.38 10.41
C TYR A 109 -12.65 -17.21 10.07
N THR A 110 -12.11 -16.54 11.08
CA THR A 110 -11.27 -15.35 10.92
C THR A 110 -9.85 -15.62 11.36
N PHE A 111 -8.93 -15.35 10.46
CA PHE A 111 -7.47 -15.29 10.72
C PHE A 111 -7.10 -13.86 11.03
N VAL A 112 -6.25 -13.66 12.03
CA VAL A 112 -5.90 -12.35 12.60
C VAL A 112 -4.40 -12.11 12.47
N LEU A 113 -4.06 -10.87 12.12
CA LEU A 113 -2.69 -10.37 12.11
C LEU A 113 -2.71 -8.92 12.62
N HIS A 114 -1.80 -8.57 13.51
CA HIS A 114 -1.52 -7.20 13.90
C HIS A 114 -0.19 -6.79 13.28
N ASP A 115 -0.21 -5.81 12.41
CA ASP A 115 1.01 -5.38 11.73
C ASP A 115 1.82 -4.33 12.53
N GLN A 116 3.03 -4.09 12.07
CA GLN A 116 3.95 -3.11 12.66
C GLN A 116 3.52 -1.65 12.46
N TYR A 117 2.50 -1.39 11.66
CA TYR A 117 1.95 -0.06 11.41
C TYR A 117 0.68 0.23 12.21
N ASN A 118 0.44 -0.58 13.25
CA ASN A 118 -0.74 -0.49 14.12
C ASN A 118 -2.06 -0.76 13.39
N ASN A 119 -2.05 -1.63 12.38
CA ASN A 119 -3.28 -2.10 11.76
C ASN A 119 -3.70 -3.45 12.32
N LEU A 120 -5.02 -3.65 12.39
CA LEU A 120 -5.65 -4.95 12.44
C LEU A 120 -5.85 -5.43 11.00
N VAL A 121 -5.36 -6.62 10.71
CA VAL A 121 -5.49 -7.26 9.41
C VAL A 121 -6.21 -8.59 9.59
N MET A 122 -7.23 -8.82 8.80
CA MET A 122 -8.07 -10.00 8.92
C MET A 122 -8.27 -10.67 7.56
N LEU A 123 -8.30 -11.99 7.57
CA LEU A 123 -8.85 -12.81 6.50
C LEU A 123 -9.99 -13.63 7.08
N SER A 124 -11.22 -13.25 6.78
CA SER A 124 -12.40 -14.04 7.16
C SER A 124 -12.87 -14.86 5.96
N ILE A 125 -13.16 -16.12 6.23
CA ILE A 125 -13.68 -17.10 5.26
C ILE A 125 -15.05 -17.53 5.76
N PHE A 126 -16.05 -17.51 4.90
CA PHE A 126 -17.42 -17.85 5.24
C PHE A 126 -18.10 -18.61 4.09
N SER A 127 -19.21 -19.28 4.40
CA SER A 127 -20.03 -20.02 3.45
C SER A 127 -21.43 -19.40 3.37
N GLU A 128 -22.07 -19.55 2.22
CA GLU A 128 -23.46 -19.17 2.01
C GLU A 128 -24.47 -20.21 2.51
N ASN A 129 -24.04 -21.44 2.72
CA ASN A 129 -24.94 -22.55 3.06
C ASN A 129 -24.76 -22.99 4.51
N GLU A 130 -25.85 -22.94 5.28
CA GLU A 130 -25.91 -23.48 6.66
C GLU A 130 -25.54 -24.97 6.76
N CYS A 131 -25.77 -25.73 5.68
CA CYS A 131 -25.55 -27.17 5.62
C CYS A 131 -24.14 -27.60 5.22
N ASN A 132 -23.21 -26.67 5.01
CA ASN A 132 -21.89 -27.02 4.51
C ASN A 132 -20.91 -27.31 5.67
N ASN A 133 -21.18 -28.39 6.44
CA ASN A 133 -20.26 -28.95 7.45
C ASN A 133 -18.85 -29.21 6.87
N ASN A 134 -18.72 -29.20 5.55
CA ASN A 134 -17.46 -29.46 4.85
C ASN A 134 -16.50 -28.23 4.89
N ILE A 135 -17.01 -27.00 5.03
CA ILE A 135 -16.17 -25.80 5.03
C ILE A 135 -15.35 -25.66 6.31
N GLU A 136 -15.95 -25.97 7.46
CA GLU A 136 -15.23 -25.93 8.74
C GLU A 136 -14.08 -26.96 8.75
N ASP A 137 -14.35 -28.18 8.29
CA ASP A 137 -13.34 -29.21 8.12
C ASP A 137 -12.23 -28.82 7.16
N ILE A 138 -12.58 -28.18 6.03
CA ILE A 138 -11.62 -27.67 5.05
C ILE A 138 -10.72 -26.62 5.70
N ILE A 139 -11.31 -25.66 6.41
CA ILE A 139 -10.57 -24.58 7.10
C ILE A 139 -9.66 -25.18 8.16
N LEU A 140 -10.14 -26.09 8.99
CA LEU A 140 -9.36 -26.71 10.06
C LEU A 140 -8.16 -27.50 9.52
N ARG A 141 -8.36 -28.28 8.44
CA ARG A 141 -7.26 -29.02 7.77
C ARG A 141 -6.23 -28.11 7.10
N ASN A 142 -6.64 -26.94 6.67
CA ASN A 142 -5.79 -25.98 5.96
C ASN A 142 -5.43 -24.74 6.79
N LYS A 143 -5.68 -24.75 8.09
CA LYS A 143 -5.54 -23.60 8.99
C LYS A 143 -4.18 -22.91 8.86
N SER A 144 -3.10 -23.66 8.87
CA SER A 144 -1.75 -23.10 8.74
C SER A 144 -1.49 -22.49 7.36
N LYS A 145 -1.99 -23.12 6.29
CA LYS A 145 -1.88 -22.61 4.92
C LYS A 145 -2.65 -21.30 4.77
N LEU A 146 -3.87 -21.24 5.28
CA LEU A 146 -4.71 -20.04 5.21
C LEU A 146 -4.16 -18.89 6.07
N HIS A 147 -3.60 -19.20 7.23
CA HIS A 147 -2.93 -18.20 8.05
C HIS A 147 -1.66 -17.65 7.36
N MET A 148 -0.87 -18.53 6.75
CA MET A 148 0.30 -18.11 5.98
C MET A 148 -0.11 -17.29 4.75
N LEU A 149 -1.23 -17.64 4.10
CA LEU A 149 -1.78 -16.86 2.99
C LEU A 149 -2.11 -15.41 3.42
N LEU A 150 -2.71 -15.22 4.62
CA LEU A 150 -2.94 -13.88 5.17
C LEU A 150 -1.63 -13.11 5.33
N ILE A 151 -0.63 -13.73 5.98
CA ILE A 151 0.66 -13.08 6.29
C ILE A 151 1.39 -12.68 5.01
N THR A 152 1.59 -13.61 4.09
CA THR A 152 2.35 -13.38 2.86
C THR A 152 1.64 -12.42 1.90
N THR A 153 0.30 -12.49 1.85
CA THR A 153 -0.47 -11.54 1.03
C THR A 153 -0.45 -10.14 1.63
N HIS A 154 -0.47 -10.01 2.96
CA HIS A 154 -0.35 -8.72 3.61
C HIS A 154 1.03 -8.10 3.37
N GLU A 155 2.11 -8.87 3.51
CA GLU A 155 3.47 -8.40 3.20
C GLU A 155 3.58 -7.93 1.74
N LYS A 156 3.04 -8.70 0.79
CA LYS A 156 2.97 -8.31 -0.62
C LYS A 156 2.17 -7.02 -0.83
N THR A 157 1.06 -6.85 -0.09
CA THR A 157 0.23 -5.65 -0.14
C THR A 157 1.04 -4.43 0.30
N ILE A 158 1.68 -4.50 1.47
CA ILE A 158 2.56 -3.44 1.98
C ILE A 158 3.64 -3.09 0.96
N TYR A 159 4.34 -4.09 0.41
CA TYR A 159 5.38 -3.87 -0.58
C TYR A 159 4.89 -3.12 -1.83
N LEU A 160 3.75 -3.52 -2.39
CA LEU A 160 3.19 -2.89 -3.58
C LEU A 160 2.81 -1.43 -3.33
N TYR A 161 2.22 -1.14 -2.19
CA TYR A 161 1.84 0.23 -1.83
C TYR A 161 3.06 1.11 -1.51
N GLN A 162 4.08 0.58 -0.83
CA GLN A 162 5.33 1.30 -0.60
C GLN A 162 6.04 1.62 -1.92
N LYS A 163 6.12 0.65 -2.83
CA LYS A 163 6.71 0.85 -4.16
C LYS A 163 5.97 1.95 -4.92
N GLN A 164 4.64 1.91 -4.95
CA GLN A 164 3.84 2.94 -5.61
C GLN A 164 4.11 4.33 -5.02
N GLN A 165 4.23 4.44 -3.69
CA GLN A 165 4.51 5.72 -3.04
C GLN A 165 5.88 6.24 -3.43
N ILE A 166 6.90 5.39 -3.42
CA ILE A 166 8.24 5.73 -3.88
C ILE A 166 8.18 6.21 -5.34
N ASP A 167 7.54 5.45 -6.24
CA ASP A 167 7.43 5.82 -7.66
C ASP A 167 6.68 7.15 -7.82
N SER A 168 5.60 7.41 -7.09
CA SER A 168 4.85 8.67 -7.12
C SER A 168 5.65 9.85 -6.57
N ASP A 169 6.44 9.64 -5.53
CA ASP A 169 7.32 10.67 -4.97
C ASP A 169 8.47 10.97 -5.94
N PHE A 170 9.02 9.96 -6.62
CA PHE A 170 9.96 10.14 -7.72
C PHE A 170 9.35 10.91 -8.89
N GLU A 171 8.12 10.62 -9.30
CA GLU A 171 7.42 11.37 -10.36
C GLU A 171 7.14 12.82 -9.95
N LYS A 172 6.72 13.06 -8.71
CA LYS A 172 6.51 14.42 -8.16
C LYS A 172 7.83 15.19 -8.06
N MET A 173 8.93 14.54 -7.69
CA MET A 173 10.27 15.12 -7.69
C MET A 173 10.75 15.39 -9.11
N ASN A 174 10.50 14.49 -10.07
CA ASN A 174 10.84 14.67 -11.47
C ASN A 174 9.99 15.75 -12.17
N ASN A 175 8.72 15.91 -11.80
CA ASN A 175 7.85 16.97 -12.31
C ASN A 175 8.09 18.34 -11.64
N ARG A 176 8.62 18.38 -10.44
CA ARG A 176 9.21 19.60 -9.89
C ARG A 176 10.62 19.69 -10.46
N ASN A 177 10.85 20.61 -11.39
CA ASN A 177 12.19 20.99 -11.80
C ASN A 177 12.94 21.51 -10.57
N ILE A 178 13.50 20.60 -9.75
CA ILE A 178 14.27 20.95 -8.54
C ILE A 178 15.41 21.87 -8.94
N PHE A 179 16.02 21.53 -10.08
CA PHE A 179 17.06 22.36 -10.68
C PHE A 179 16.45 23.29 -11.74
N SER A 180 16.87 24.54 -11.78
CA SER A 180 16.67 25.37 -12.96
C SER A 180 17.41 24.74 -14.15
N HIS A 181 17.06 25.12 -15.38
CA HIS A 181 17.74 24.62 -16.58
C HIS A 181 19.26 24.71 -16.45
N ARG A 182 19.78 25.82 -15.96
CA ARG A 182 21.22 26.08 -15.81
C ARG A 182 21.86 25.27 -14.66
N GLU A 183 21.16 25.08 -13.57
CA GLU A 183 21.61 24.22 -12.48
C GLU A 183 21.68 22.75 -12.94
N ASN A 184 20.67 22.29 -13.68
CA ASN A 184 20.64 20.93 -14.22
C ASN A 184 21.78 20.72 -15.22
N GLU A 185 22.01 21.68 -16.12
CA GLU A 185 23.09 21.62 -17.10
C GLU A 185 24.45 21.48 -16.42
N ILE A 186 24.73 22.31 -15.43
CA ILE A 186 26.00 22.30 -14.71
C ILE A 186 26.19 21.01 -13.90
N ILE A 187 25.16 20.57 -13.16
CA ILE A 187 25.26 19.36 -12.34
C ILE A 187 25.36 18.09 -13.21
N TYR A 188 24.74 18.10 -14.40
CA TYR A 188 24.88 17.05 -15.40
C TYR A 188 26.35 16.89 -15.84
N TRP A 189 26.98 17.99 -16.26
CA TRP A 189 28.39 17.95 -16.71
C TRP A 189 29.34 17.51 -15.61
N ILE A 190 29.08 17.89 -14.35
CA ILE A 190 29.84 17.37 -13.23
C ILE A 190 29.60 15.86 -13.04
N SER A 191 28.37 15.40 -13.18
CA SER A 191 28.03 13.98 -12.99
C SER A 191 28.68 13.06 -14.01
N VAL A 192 29.01 13.58 -15.20
CA VAL A 192 29.78 12.88 -16.23
C VAL A 192 31.29 13.14 -16.16
N GLY A 193 31.76 13.78 -15.08
CA GLY A 193 33.18 13.90 -14.77
C GLY A 193 33.87 15.16 -15.28
N LYS A 194 33.16 16.17 -15.80
CA LYS A 194 33.75 17.42 -16.23
C LYS A 194 34.22 18.28 -15.06
N SER A 195 35.38 18.92 -15.20
CA SER A 195 35.88 19.92 -14.25
C SER A 195 35.14 21.24 -14.37
N TYR A 196 35.18 22.06 -13.33
CA TYR A 196 34.54 23.39 -13.34
C TYR A 196 35.04 24.31 -14.45
N GLN A 197 36.30 24.16 -14.86
CA GLN A 197 36.89 24.93 -15.96
C GLN A 197 36.31 24.47 -17.30
N GLU A 198 36.22 23.14 -17.55
CA GLU A 198 35.61 22.59 -18.76
C GLU A 198 34.12 23.00 -18.84
N ILE A 199 33.39 22.92 -17.72
CA ILE A 199 31.98 23.30 -17.67
C ILE A 199 31.81 24.78 -17.99
N ALA A 200 32.69 25.65 -17.47
CA ALA A 200 32.66 27.07 -17.77
C ALA A 200 32.82 27.33 -19.28
N ILE A 201 33.69 26.58 -19.95
CA ILE A 201 33.90 26.65 -21.41
C ILE A 201 32.66 26.12 -22.14
N ILE A 202 32.19 24.92 -21.79
CA ILE A 202 31.02 24.28 -22.44
C ILE A 202 29.77 25.16 -22.34
N THR A 203 29.55 25.77 -21.18
CA THR A 203 28.33 26.53 -20.90
C THR A 203 28.44 28.03 -21.17
N GLY A 204 29.63 28.49 -21.60
CA GLY A 204 29.88 29.91 -21.92
C GLY A 204 29.82 30.85 -20.70
N VAL A 205 30.10 30.36 -19.48
CA VAL A 205 30.05 31.16 -18.25
C VAL A 205 31.37 31.19 -17.51
N LYS A 206 31.50 32.07 -16.49
CA LYS A 206 32.68 32.09 -15.64
C LYS A 206 32.66 30.93 -14.65
N VAL A 207 33.85 30.45 -14.23
CA VAL A 207 33.99 29.39 -13.20
C VAL A 207 33.29 29.77 -11.88
N THR A 208 33.26 31.06 -11.54
CA THR A 208 32.52 31.58 -10.37
C THR A 208 31.01 31.34 -10.50
N THR A 209 30.44 31.48 -11.70
CA THR A 209 29.04 31.20 -11.99
C THR A 209 28.73 29.70 -11.89
N VAL A 210 29.64 28.84 -12.37
CA VAL A 210 29.53 27.37 -12.19
C VAL A 210 29.45 27.03 -10.70
N LYS A 211 30.38 27.56 -9.87
CA LYS A 211 30.37 27.35 -8.43
C LYS A 211 29.08 27.83 -7.76
N TYR A 212 28.55 28.98 -8.20
CA TYR A 212 27.28 29.53 -7.68
C TYR A 212 26.10 28.56 -7.94
N HIS A 213 25.95 28.04 -9.17
CA HIS A 213 24.87 27.13 -9.48
C HIS A 213 25.01 25.79 -8.74
N ILE A 214 26.23 25.32 -8.51
CA ILE A 214 26.47 24.13 -7.70
C ILE A 214 26.05 24.36 -6.24
N ALA A 215 26.40 25.52 -5.66
CA ALA A 215 25.99 25.88 -4.31
C ALA A 215 24.45 25.93 -4.17
N ASN A 216 23.77 26.47 -5.17
CA ASN A 216 22.31 26.46 -5.22
C ASN A 216 21.73 25.05 -5.29
N ALA A 217 22.31 24.18 -6.11
CA ALA A 217 21.88 22.77 -6.21
C ALA A 217 22.09 22.02 -4.88
N VAL A 218 23.22 22.24 -4.21
CA VAL A 218 23.51 21.70 -2.86
C VAL A 218 22.44 22.14 -1.86
N LYS A 219 22.12 23.45 -1.86
CA LYS A 219 21.09 24.03 -0.98
C LYS A 219 19.70 23.46 -1.26
N LYS A 220 19.32 23.35 -2.53
CA LYS A 220 18.01 22.81 -2.95
C LYS A 220 17.81 21.34 -2.56
N LEU A 221 18.89 20.55 -2.58
CA LEU A 221 18.86 19.14 -2.16
C LEU A 221 19.02 18.96 -0.64
N GLY A 222 19.30 20.02 0.11
CA GLY A 222 19.49 19.97 1.56
C GLY A 222 20.72 19.16 1.99
N VAL A 223 21.75 19.08 1.14
CA VAL A 223 22.97 18.31 1.40
C VAL A 223 24.17 19.24 1.71
N ASN A 224 25.27 18.68 2.25
CA ASN A 224 26.37 19.47 2.78
C ASN A 224 27.48 19.79 1.75
N ASN A 225 27.55 19.11 0.62
CA ASN A 225 28.57 19.32 -0.38
C ASN A 225 28.18 18.86 -1.79
N ALA A 226 28.93 19.32 -2.80
CA ALA A 226 28.67 19.02 -4.20
C ALA A 226 28.74 17.52 -4.53
N LYS A 227 29.66 16.76 -3.94
CA LYS A 227 29.78 15.32 -4.19
C LYS A 227 28.51 14.57 -3.74
N HIS A 228 27.98 14.96 -2.58
CA HIS A 228 26.72 14.39 -2.07
C HIS A 228 25.53 14.82 -2.92
N ALA A 229 25.49 16.07 -3.39
CA ALA A 229 24.44 16.55 -4.29
C ALA A 229 24.41 15.77 -5.62
N ILE A 230 25.57 15.51 -6.21
CA ILE A 230 25.71 14.75 -7.43
C ILE A 230 25.26 13.30 -7.23
N ARG A 231 25.78 12.64 -6.19
CA ARG A 231 25.39 11.27 -5.86
C ARG A 231 23.89 11.15 -5.70
N LEU A 232 23.29 11.99 -4.87
CA LEU A 232 21.84 11.99 -4.62
C LEU A 232 21.06 12.31 -5.89
N GLY A 233 21.52 13.29 -6.68
CA GLY A 233 20.90 13.67 -7.93
C GLY A 233 20.88 12.55 -8.98
N VAL A 234 21.93 11.73 -9.03
CA VAL A 234 22.00 10.54 -9.89
C VAL A 234 21.14 9.41 -9.35
N GLU A 235 21.27 9.07 -8.07
CA GLU A 235 20.48 8.00 -7.42
C GLU A 235 18.97 8.25 -7.52
N MET A 236 18.54 9.50 -7.34
CA MET A 236 17.13 9.91 -7.40
C MET A 236 16.67 10.31 -8.81
N LYS A 237 17.52 10.14 -9.84
CA LYS A 237 17.22 10.50 -11.24
C LYS A 237 16.74 11.95 -11.42
N LEU A 238 17.25 12.89 -10.62
CA LEU A 238 16.90 14.31 -10.66
C LEU A 238 17.67 15.08 -11.74
N ILE A 239 18.81 14.52 -12.17
CA ILE A 239 19.68 15.10 -13.20
C ILE A 239 19.21 14.63 -14.56
N ARG A 240 18.85 15.56 -15.43
CA ARG A 240 18.40 15.27 -16.81
C ARG A 240 19.58 15.33 -17.75
N PRO A 241 19.71 14.39 -18.71
CA PRO A 241 20.71 14.46 -19.75
C PRO A 241 20.60 15.80 -20.54
N VAL A 242 21.75 16.40 -20.80
CA VAL A 242 21.85 17.58 -21.65
C VAL A 242 22.44 17.13 -22.98
N PHE A 243 21.71 17.35 -24.05
CA PHE A 243 22.20 17.11 -25.41
C PHE A 243 22.74 18.43 -25.96
N PRO A 244 23.94 18.43 -26.54
CA PRO A 244 24.42 19.65 -27.22
C PRO A 244 23.45 20.02 -28.34
N ASP A 245 23.03 21.27 -28.35
CA ASP A 245 22.18 21.82 -29.43
C ASP A 245 22.88 21.56 -30.76
N LYS A 246 22.17 20.96 -31.73
CA LYS A 246 22.67 20.67 -33.07
C LYS A 246 22.80 21.93 -33.97
N ASN A 247 22.76 23.11 -33.39
CA ASN A 247 22.78 24.34 -34.13
C ASN A 247 24.00 25.23 -33.84
N ASP A 248 25.21 24.72 -34.17
CA ASP A 248 26.37 25.58 -34.38
C ASP A 248 27.26 24.94 -35.46
N ASN A 249 26.71 24.86 -36.66
CA ASN A 249 27.49 24.77 -37.91
C ASN A 249 26.74 25.54 -38.99
N SER A 250 26.97 26.85 -39.02
CA SER A 250 26.76 27.68 -40.20
C SER A 250 27.84 28.77 -40.21
#